data_edb5a0cf0c37cd24311cf8859aaaa0a7
#
_entry.id   edb5a0cf0c37cd24311cf8859aaaa0a7
#
_cell.length_a   1.000
_cell.length_b   1.000
_cell.length_c   1.000
_cell.angle_alpha   90.00
_cell.angle_beta   90.00
_cell.angle_gamma   90.00
#
_symmetry.space_group_name_H-M   'P 1'
#
loop_
_entity.id
_entity.type
_entity.pdbx_description
1 polymer ?
#
loop_
_entity_poly.entity_id
_entity_poly.type
_entity_poly.pdbx_seq_one_letter_code
_entity_poly.pdbx_strand_id
1 'polypeptide(L)'
;LLPLGFLFAWLYHGSVILIPLTILYALSCLVTEKRLIWKPIAYACAGLALGFLINPYFPDSLRFLARHLPDVAGSGTGVPPSAEWFSYASWDLFQTTRGAWLLLLAGILIMTFYRLGLTRRTLFHFLACCMMLVLFLRARRFVEYWPLFVALFSASVIHEASGEVISSIKRLANPAEIQKRRLIWFAFLSGLFVVLVAASAVNAVRTGLEISQNAPADRFVNASVWLKANTPRHSVVYNSQWDTFPDLFFHNHHNLWVAGLNANFTYFIEPRLWLLYKNVS
;
A
#
# COMPACT_ATOMS: atom_id res chain seq x y z
N LEU A 1 16.79 -2.06 12.91
CA LEU A 1 15.32 -1.87 13.02
C LEU A 1 14.93 -0.69 13.91
N LEU A 2 15.63 -0.43 15.03
CA LEU A 2 15.31 0.70 15.91
C LEU A 2 15.35 2.06 15.18
N PRO A 3 16.46 2.44 14.47
CA PRO A 3 16.45 3.70 13.70
C PRO A 3 15.41 3.72 12.59
N LEU A 4 15.17 2.56 11.95
CA LEU A 4 14.14 2.46 10.91
C LEU A 4 12.73 2.72 11.47
N GLY A 5 12.39 2.11 12.62
CA GLY A 5 11.11 2.34 13.28
C GLY A 5 10.93 3.80 13.70
N PHE A 6 11.99 4.42 14.23
CA PHE A 6 12.01 5.84 14.58
C PHE A 6 11.71 6.74 13.37
N LEU A 7 12.47 6.59 12.30
CA LEU A 7 12.27 7.39 11.08
C LEU A 7 10.91 7.12 10.44
N PHE A 8 10.46 5.87 10.45
CA PHE A 8 9.19 5.50 9.86
C PHE A 8 8.00 6.12 10.61
N ALA A 9 8.06 6.24 11.95
CA ALA A 9 7.06 6.94 12.74
C ALA A 9 7.02 8.46 12.44
N TRP A 10 8.14 9.05 12.03
CA TRP A 10 8.20 10.45 11.65
C TRP A 10 7.67 10.73 10.24
N LEU A 11 7.87 9.79 9.33
CA LEU A 11 7.60 9.99 7.91
C LEU A 11 6.23 9.48 7.47
N TYR A 12 5.64 8.53 8.23
CA TYR A 12 4.47 7.84 7.76
C TYR A 12 3.52 7.37 8.87
N HIS A 13 2.25 7.72 8.77
CA HIS A 13 1.21 7.34 9.74
C HIS A 13 0.95 5.83 9.80
N GLY A 14 1.09 5.13 8.66
CA GLY A 14 0.98 3.68 8.57
C GLY A 14 2.19 2.92 9.11
N SER A 15 3.11 3.59 9.79
CA SER A 15 4.34 2.99 10.34
C SER A 15 4.11 1.81 11.29
N VAL A 16 2.95 1.74 11.91
CA VAL A 16 2.52 0.60 12.77
C VAL A 16 2.53 -0.74 12.02
N ILE A 17 2.48 -0.76 10.69
CA ILE A 17 2.58 -1.97 9.86
C ILE A 17 3.93 -2.70 10.03
N LEU A 18 4.94 -2.00 10.54
CA LEU A 18 6.24 -2.59 10.86
C LEU A 18 6.14 -3.68 11.93
N ILE A 19 5.19 -3.54 12.89
CA ILE A 19 5.00 -4.51 13.97
C ILE A 19 4.56 -5.87 13.42
N PRO A 20 3.43 -5.99 12.69
CA PRO A 20 3.02 -7.28 12.13
C PRO A 20 4.06 -7.86 11.18
N LEU A 21 4.78 -7.05 10.40
CA LEU A 21 5.87 -7.54 9.55
C LEU A 21 6.99 -8.19 10.36
N THR A 22 7.38 -7.59 11.49
CA THR A 22 8.40 -8.19 12.36
C THR A 22 7.91 -9.44 13.10
N ILE A 23 6.61 -9.51 13.41
CA ILE A 23 5.98 -10.73 13.94
C ILE A 23 6.01 -11.85 12.90
N LEU A 24 5.64 -11.57 11.64
CA LEU A 24 5.70 -12.56 10.56
C LEU A 24 7.13 -13.06 10.30
N TYR A 25 8.12 -12.16 10.43
CA TYR A 25 9.52 -12.56 10.36
C TYR A 25 9.91 -13.50 11.50
N ALA A 26 9.54 -13.16 12.75
CA ALA A 26 9.79 -14.02 13.91
C ALA A 26 9.09 -15.39 13.78
N LEU A 27 7.87 -15.40 13.26
CA LEU A 27 7.12 -16.63 12.96
C LEU A 27 7.83 -17.47 11.89
N SER A 28 8.36 -16.84 10.85
CA SER A 28 9.14 -17.53 9.82
C SER A 28 10.38 -18.20 10.39
N CYS A 29 11.11 -17.52 11.29
CA CYS A 29 12.23 -18.11 12.01
C CYS A 29 11.81 -19.28 12.91
N LEU A 30 10.69 -19.12 13.61
CA LEU A 30 10.17 -20.19 14.49
C LEU A 30 9.80 -21.45 13.68
N VAL A 31 9.16 -21.30 12.54
CA VAL A 31 8.74 -22.42 11.69
C VAL A 31 9.93 -23.13 11.04
N THR A 32 10.86 -22.37 10.46
CA THR A 32 11.97 -22.93 9.65
C THR A 32 13.18 -23.32 10.47
N GLU A 33 13.52 -22.55 11.50
CA GLU A 33 14.75 -22.70 12.29
C GLU A 33 14.46 -23.21 13.73
N LYS A 34 13.17 -23.35 14.10
CA LYS A 34 12.72 -23.72 15.46
C LYS A 34 13.25 -22.76 16.55
N ARG A 35 13.49 -21.49 16.18
CA ARG A 35 14.04 -20.45 17.06
C ARG A 35 13.10 -19.26 17.09
N LEU A 36 12.63 -18.88 18.27
CA LEU A 36 11.87 -17.66 18.46
C LEU A 36 12.82 -16.45 18.56
N ILE A 37 12.77 -15.57 17.59
CA ILE A 37 13.57 -14.33 17.55
C ILE A 37 12.65 -13.14 17.86
N TRP A 38 12.61 -12.71 19.12
CA TRP A 38 11.78 -11.60 19.58
C TRP A 38 12.43 -10.21 19.42
N LYS A 39 13.79 -10.15 19.32
CA LYS A 39 14.56 -8.89 19.22
C LYS A 39 14.08 -7.95 18.08
N PRO A 40 13.79 -8.42 16.87
CA PRO A 40 13.27 -7.57 15.80
C PRO A 40 11.96 -6.86 16.18
N ILE A 41 11.08 -7.56 16.88
CA ILE A 41 9.79 -7.00 17.36
C ILE A 41 10.08 -5.91 18.40
N ALA A 42 10.92 -6.21 19.38
CA ALA A 42 11.28 -5.24 20.44
C ALA A 42 11.93 -3.99 19.84
N TYR A 43 12.88 -4.13 18.90
CA TYR A 43 13.51 -2.99 18.26
C TYR A 43 12.55 -2.18 17.38
N ALA A 44 11.62 -2.83 16.69
CA ALA A 44 10.60 -2.13 15.92
C ALA A 44 9.66 -1.34 16.84
N CYS A 45 9.15 -1.97 17.89
CA CYS A 45 8.29 -1.31 18.89
C CYS A 45 9.01 -0.15 19.60
N ALA A 46 10.25 -0.35 20.03
CA ALA A 46 11.04 0.70 20.67
C ALA A 46 11.32 1.87 19.71
N GLY A 47 11.68 1.58 18.46
CA GLY A 47 11.90 2.59 17.44
C GLY A 47 10.64 3.41 17.17
N LEU A 48 9.49 2.76 16.97
CA LEU A 48 8.21 3.44 16.76
C LEU A 48 7.83 4.28 17.99
N ALA A 49 7.95 3.71 19.22
CA ALA A 49 7.64 4.43 20.45
C ALA A 49 8.49 5.70 20.61
N LEU A 50 9.82 5.58 20.41
CA LEU A 50 10.72 6.74 20.45
C LEU A 50 10.39 7.75 19.34
N GLY A 51 10.08 7.28 18.14
CA GLY A 51 9.70 8.13 17.02
C GLY A 51 8.44 8.93 17.30
N PHE A 52 7.41 8.34 17.91
CA PHE A 52 6.20 9.06 18.31
C PHE A 52 6.44 9.99 19.50
N LEU A 53 7.20 9.58 20.50
CA LEU A 53 7.46 10.40 21.70
C LEU A 53 8.28 11.65 21.41
N ILE A 54 9.27 11.56 20.51
CA ILE A 54 10.17 12.67 20.16
C ILE A 54 9.59 13.49 18.97
N ASN A 55 8.44 13.07 18.41
CA ASN A 55 7.80 13.78 17.32
C ASN A 55 7.41 15.21 17.75
N PRO A 56 7.68 16.26 16.92
CA PRO A 56 7.27 17.64 17.22
C PRO A 56 5.77 17.81 17.47
N TYR A 57 4.95 16.91 16.93
CA TYR A 57 3.49 16.90 17.10
C TYR A 57 3.02 15.97 18.24
N PHE A 58 3.91 15.55 19.15
CA PHE A 58 3.51 14.83 20.34
C PHE A 58 2.78 15.76 21.31
N PRO A 59 1.66 15.36 21.93
CA PRO A 59 0.98 14.05 21.87
C PRO A 59 -0.07 13.91 20.75
N ASP A 60 -0.26 14.91 19.91
CA ASP A 60 -1.35 14.94 18.93
C ASP A 60 -1.19 13.91 17.81
N SER A 61 0.05 13.55 17.47
CA SER A 61 0.33 12.44 16.54
C SER A 61 -0.21 11.10 17.05
N LEU A 62 -0.10 10.82 18.35
CA LEU A 62 -0.67 9.62 18.96
C LEU A 62 -2.20 9.69 19.08
N ARG A 63 -2.75 10.84 19.43
CA ARG A 63 -4.20 11.07 19.45
C ARG A 63 -4.82 10.87 18.08
N PHE A 64 -4.15 11.39 17.05
CA PHE A 64 -4.54 11.18 15.67
C PHE A 64 -4.55 9.68 15.31
N LEU A 65 -3.47 8.97 15.58
CA LEU A 65 -3.36 7.54 15.32
C LEU A 65 -4.46 6.74 16.03
N ALA A 66 -4.69 7.01 17.31
CA ALA A 66 -5.71 6.34 18.11
C ALA A 66 -7.14 6.57 17.59
N ARG A 67 -7.41 7.73 17.00
CA ARG A 67 -8.72 8.05 16.39
C ARG A 67 -8.84 7.49 14.98
N HIS A 68 -7.77 7.53 14.22
CA HIS A 68 -7.77 7.13 12.81
C HIS A 68 -7.83 5.60 12.61
N LEU A 69 -7.18 4.81 13.48
CA LEU A 69 -7.18 3.35 13.37
C LEU A 69 -8.58 2.71 13.44
N PRO A 70 -9.49 3.10 14.36
CA PRO A 70 -10.86 2.59 14.38
C PRO A 70 -11.66 2.97 13.13
N ASP A 71 -11.47 4.18 12.59
CA ASP A 71 -12.14 4.63 11.36
C ASP A 71 -11.72 3.77 10.16
N VAL A 72 -10.42 3.52 10.02
CA VAL A 72 -9.86 2.62 9.00
C VAL A 72 -10.37 1.19 9.16
N ALA A 73 -10.58 0.74 10.40
CA ALA A 73 -11.13 -0.58 10.70
C ALA A 73 -12.66 -0.69 10.42
N GLY A 74 -13.32 0.41 10.08
CA GLY A 74 -14.77 0.43 9.77
C GLY A 74 -15.68 0.49 11.00
N SER A 75 -15.14 0.78 12.20
CA SER A 75 -15.88 0.99 13.45
C SER A 75 -16.12 2.47 13.74
N GLY A 76 -15.91 3.35 12.76
CA GLY A 76 -15.83 4.78 12.94
C GLY A 76 -17.17 5.52 12.94
N THR A 77 -17.10 6.81 12.74
CA THR A 77 -18.09 7.86 12.94
C THR A 77 -19.35 7.80 12.05
N GLY A 78 -19.48 6.77 11.22
CA GLY A 78 -20.58 6.67 10.22
C GLY A 78 -20.40 7.61 9.02
N VAL A 79 -19.25 8.28 8.93
CA VAL A 79 -18.85 9.03 7.74
C VAL A 79 -18.25 8.03 6.75
N PRO A 80 -18.67 8.03 5.48
CA PRO A 80 -17.97 7.25 4.48
C PRO A 80 -16.50 7.68 4.44
N PRO A 81 -15.55 6.75 4.65
CA PRO A 81 -14.14 7.07 4.45
C PRO A 81 -13.91 7.44 2.98
N SER A 82 -12.75 8.04 2.67
CA SER A 82 -12.38 8.30 1.28
C SER A 82 -12.45 7.02 0.43
N ALA A 83 -12.66 7.16 -0.86
CA ALA A 83 -12.83 6.03 -1.79
C ALA A 83 -11.68 4.99 -1.73
N GLU A 84 -10.52 5.38 -1.24
CA GLU A 84 -9.35 4.52 -1.06
C GLU A 84 -9.53 3.43 0.02
N TRP A 85 -10.44 3.63 0.97
CA TRP A 85 -10.72 2.69 2.06
C TRP A 85 -11.82 1.68 1.74
N PHE A 86 -12.53 1.86 0.61
CA PHE A 86 -13.46 0.85 0.11
C PHE A 86 -12.72 -0.27 -0.64
N SER A 87 -13.32 -1.46 -0.65
CA SER A 87 -12.84 -2.55 -1.50
C SER A 87 -13.01 -2.23 -2.98
N TYR A 88 -12.18 -2.83 -3.82
CA TYR A 88 -12.43 -2.86 -5.26
C TYR A 88 -13.66 -3.69 -5.59
N ALA A 89 -14.39 -3.35 -6.65
CA ALA A 89 -15.22 -4.31 -7.33
C ALA A 89 -14.34 -5.46 -7.86
N SER A 90 -14.84 -6.70 -7.79
CA SER A 90 -14.03 -7.91 -8.04
C SER A 90 -13.24 -7.86 -9.35
N TRP A 91 -13.84 -7.36 -10.42
CA TRP A 91 -13.18 -7.26 -11.71
C TRP A 91 -12.11 -6.17 -11.77
N ASP A 92 -12.38 -5.01 -11.19
CA ASP A 92 -11.41 -3.90 -11.11
C ASP A 92 -10.16 -4.29 -10.31
N LEU A 93 -10.32 -5.08 -9.27
CA LEU A 93 -9.21 -5.62 -8.49
C LEU A 93 -8.23 -6.39 -9.37
N PHE A 94 -8.73 -7.30 -10.21
CA PHE A 94 -7.89 -8.06 -11.14
C PHE A 94 -7.29 -7.18 -12.23
N GLN A 95 -8.07 -6.27 -12.79
CA GLN A 95 -7.59 -5.40 -13.87
C GLN A 95 -6.49 -4.44 -13.41
N THR A 96 -6.62 -3.87 -12.23
CA THR A 96 -5.65 -2.91 -11.69
C THR A 96 -4.32 -3.56 -11.34
N THR A 97 -4.34 -4.83 -10.88
CA THR A 97 -3.15 -5.52 -10.37
C THR A 97 -2.82 -6.80 -11.13
N ARG A 98 -3.23 -6.91 -12.41
CA ARG A 98 -3.04 -8.14 -13.22
C ARG A 98 -1.61 -8.65 -13.25
N GLY A 99 -0.61 -7.76 -13.33
CA GLY A 99 0.80 -8.14 -13.27
C GLY A 99 1.20 -8.81 -11.96
N ALA A 100 0.68 -8.33 -10.84
CA ALA A 100 0.92 -8.93 -9.53
C ALA A 100 0.27 -10.32 -9.42
N TRP A 101 -0.95 -10.50 -9.92
CA TRP A 101 -1.61 -11.82 -9.95
C TRP A 101 -0.84 -12.83 -10.81
N LEU A 102 -0.38 -12.42 -11.99
CA LEU A 102 0.43 -13.28 -12.87
C LEU A 102 1.75 -13.65 -12.19
N LEU A 103 2.40 -12.70 -11.53
CA LEU A 103 3.66 -12.94 -10.83
C LEU A 103 3.48 -13.85 -9.62
N LEU A 104 2.41 -13.67 -8.86
CA LEU A 104 2.06 -14.54 -7.73
C LEU A 104 1.82 -15.98 -8.20
N LEU A 105 1.01 -16.14 -9.26
CA LEU A 105 0.74 -17.44 -9.85
C LEU A 105 2.03 -18.11 -10.33
N ALA A 106 2.88 -17.37 -11.05
CA ALA A 106 4.18 -17.88 -11.49
C ALA A 106 5.05 -18.32 -10.31
N GLY A 107 5.11 -17.52 -9.24
CA GLY A 107 5.85 -17.88 -8.02
C GLY A 107 5.33 -19.18 -7.39
N ILE A 108 4.01 -19.33 -7.24
CA ILE A 108 3.41 -20.54 -6.69
C ILE A 108 3.68 -21.75 -7.59
N LEU A 109 3.53 -21.62 -8.91
CA LEU A 109 3.78 -22.69 -9.86
C LEU A 109 5.26 -23.13 -9.86
N ILE A 110 6.21 -22.19 -9.83
CA ILE A 110 7.64 -22.49 -9.73
C ILE A 110 7.92 -23.25 -8.43
N MET A 111 7.44 -22.73 -7.31
CA MET A 111 7.63 -23.35 -5.99
C MET A 111 7.13 -24.80 -5.96
N THR A 112 5.94 -25.03 -6.53
CA THR A 112 5.32 -26.36 -6.61
C THR A 112 6.06 -27.29 -7.56
N PHE A 113 6.39 -26.80 -8.76
CA PHE A 113 7.06 -27.58 -9.80
C PHE A 113 8.44 -28.07 -9.36
N TYR A 114 9.23 -27.19 -8.75
CA TYR A 114 10.57 -27.52 -8.24
C TYR A 114 10.54 -28.14 -6.84
N ARG A 115 9.36 -28.28 -6.23
CA ARG A 115 9.21 -28.81 -4.86
C ARG A 115 10.12 -28.13 -3.86
N LEU A 116 10.24 -26.79 -3.98
CA LEU A 116 11.14 -26.03 -3.13
C LEU A 116 10.72 -26.09 -1.66
N GLY A 117 11.68 -26.31 -0.80
CA GLY A 117 11.47 -26.21 0.65
C GLY A 117 11.17 -24.77 1.06
N LEU A 118 10.44 -24.60 2.15
CA LEU A 118 10.20 -23.27 2.73
C LEU A 118 11.45 -22.80 3.48
N THR A 119 12.22 -21.92 2.87
CA THR A 119 13.27 -21.20 3.58
C THR A 119 12.66 -20.07 4.42
N ARG A 120 13.40 -19.58 5.42
CA ARG A 120 12.97 -18.44 6.24
C ARG A 120 12.58 -17.24 5.38
N ARG A 121 13.38 -16.92 4.36
CA ARG A 121 13.15 -15.79 3.46
C ARG A 121 11.84 -15.96 2.68
N THR A 122 11.67 -17.10 2.03
CA THR A 122 10.51 -17.40 1.21
C THR A 122 9.25 -17.45 2.04
N LEU A 123 9.30 -18.08 3.23
CA LEU A 123 8.15 -18.12 4.14
C LEU A 123 7.77 -16.71 4.64
N PHE A 124 8.75 -15.90 5.03
CA PHE A 124 8.48 -14.52 5.44
C PHE A 124 7.80 -13.71 4.33
N HIS A 125 8.35 -13.73 3.11
CA HIS A 125 7.77 -12.99 2.00
C HIS A 125 6.38 -13.53 1.61
N PHE A 126 6.16 -14.84 1.70
CA PHE A 126 4.86 -15.43 1.48
C PHE A 126 3.83 -14.96 2.51
N LEU A 127 4.15 -15.04 3.80
CA LEU A 127 3.26 -14.59 4.88
C LEU A 127 2.97 -13.08 4.78
N ALA A 128 3.98 -12.28 4.48
CA ALA A 128 3.80 -10.84 4.26
C ALA A 128 2.94 -10.55 3.03
N CYS A 129 3.13 -11.30 1.93
CA CYS A 129 2.27 -11.24 0.74
C CYS A 129 0.81 -11.58 1.08
N CYS A 130 0.56 -12.66 1.84
CA CYS A 130 -0.78 -13.05 2.28
C CYS A 130 -1.42 -11.99 3.18
N MET A 131 -0.69 -11.43 4.14
CA MET A 131 -1.16 -10.36 5.00
C MET A 131 -1.56 -9.13 4.18
N MET A 132 -0.70 -8.70 3.25
CA MET A 132 -0.98 -7.56 2.37
C MET A 132 -2.13 -7.84 1.41
N LEU A 133 -2.30 -9.08 0.96
CA LEU A 133 -3.47 -9.48 0.15
C LEU A 133 -4.77 -9.30 0.93
N VAL A 134 -4.82 -9.75 2.18
CA VAL A 134 -6.01 -9.57 3.03
C VAL A 134 -6.34 -8.09 3.20
N LEU A 135 -5.34 -7.25 3.45
CA LEU A 135 -5.52 -5.80 3.55
C LEU A 135 -5.97 -5.18 2.22
N PHE A 136 -5.39 -5.62 1.10
CA PHE A 136 -5.75 -5.16 -0.24
C PHE A 136 -7.18 -5.54 -0.65
N LEU A 137 -7.63 -6.75 -0.31
CA LEU A 137 -9.02 -7.17 -0.53
C LEU A 137 -10.01 -6.31 0.26
N ARG A 138 -9.59 -5.78 1.42
CA ARG A 138 -10.42 -4.91 2.26
C ARG A 138 -10.43 -3.46 1.81
N ALA A 139 -9.29 -2.92 1.33
CA ALA A 139 -9.17 -1.50 1.01
C ALA A 139 -8.24 -1.25 -0.19
N ARG A 140 -8.69 -0.40 -1.12
CA ARG A 140 -7.94 0.01 -2.32
C ARG A 140 -6.58 0.61 -1.98
N ARG A 141 -6.45 1.26 -0.82
CA ARG A 141 -5.20 1.87 -0.32
C ARG A 141 -4.02 0.90 -0.36
N PHE A 142 -4.25 -0.39 -0.13
CA PHE A 142 -3.20 -1.39 -0.09
C PHE A 142 -2.74 -1.88 -1.47
N VAL A 143 -3.27 -1.34 -2.56
CA VAL A 143 -2.77 -1.56 -3.93
C VAL A 143 -1.30 -1.13 -4.09
N GLU A 144 -0.85 -0.16 -3.30
CA GLU A 144 0.53 0.32 -3.30
C GLU A 144 1.51 -0.69 -2.67
N TYR A 145 1.02 -1.53 -1.77
CA TYR A 145 1.87 -2.44 -0.97
C TYR A 145 1.85 -3.87 -1.48
N TRP A 146 0.67 -4.42 -1.74
CA TRP A 146 0.53 -5.84 -2.08
C TRP A 146 1.39 -6.27 -3.29
N PRO A 147 1.45 -5.55 -4.43
CA PRO A 147 2.28 -5.94 -5.57
C PRO A 147 3.78 -6.00 -5.22
N LEU A 148 4.25 -5.13 -4.33
CA LEU A 148 5.63 -5.15 -3.86
C LEU A 148 5.96 -6.46 -3.12
N PHE A 149 5.07 -6.89 -2.20
CA PHE A 149 5.27 -8.14 -1.46
C PHE A 149 5.12 -9.38 -2.35
N VAL A 150 4.27 -9.34 -3.37
CA VAL A 150 4.22 -10.36 -4.43
C VAL A 150 5.56 -10.44 -5.16
N ALA A 151 6.14 -9.30 -5.54
CA ALA A 151 7.44 -9.26 -6.22
C ALA A 151 8.55 -9.84 -5.34
N LEU A 152 8.59 -9.49 -4.04
CA LEU A 152 9.56 -10.03 -3.09
C LEU A 152 9.43 -11.54 -2.89
N PHE A 153 8.19 -12.04 -2.76
CA PHE A 153 7.92 -13.47 -2.68
C PHE A 153 8.40 -14.19 -3.94
N SER A 154 7.95 -13.73 -5.11
CA SER A 154 8.29 -14.37 -6.38
C SER A 154 9.78 -14.32 -6.69
N ALA A 155 10.45 -13.20 -6.37
CA ALA A 155 11.90 -13.09 -6.50
C ALA A 155 12.65 -14.09 -5.59
N SER A 156 12.16 -14.32 -4.37
CA SER A 156 12.74 -15.33 -3.47
C SER A 156 12.59 -16.73 -4.03
N VAL A 157 11.41 -17.07 -4.54
CA VAL A 157 11.13 -18.36 -5.18
C VAL A 157 11.99 -18.57 -6.42
N ILE A 158 12.08 -17.56 -7.32
CA ILE A 158 12.91 -17.61 -8.53
C ILE A 158 14.39 -17.79 -8.16
N HIS A 159 14.87 -17.12 -7.12
CA HIS A 159 16.24 -17.26 -6.64
C HIS A 159 16.53 -18.70 -6.19
N GLU A 160 15.66 -19.31 -5.39
CA GLU A 160 15.80 -20.69 -4.91
C GLU A 160 15.69 -21.70 -6.07
N ALA A 161 14.72 -21.53 -6.97
CA ALA A 161 14.58 -22.37 -8.16
C ALA A 161 15.81 -22.28 -9.07
N SER A 162 16.38 -21.08 -9.23
CA SER A 162 17.64 -20.91 -9.99
C SER A 162 18.79 -21.71 -9.37
N GLY A 163 18.87 -21.75 -8.06
CA GLY A 163 19.85 -22.59 -7.33
C GLY A 163 19.66 -24.08 -7.64
N GLU A 164 18.42 -24.57 -7.62
CA GLU A 164 18.11 -25.95 -7.97
C GLU A 164 18.40 -26.29 -9.45
N VAL A 165 18.06 -25.37 -10.36
CA VAL A 165 18.38 -25.53 -11.80
C VAL A 165 19.91 -25.61 -11.99
N ILE A 166 20.66 -24.69 -11.37
CA ILE A 166 22.13 -24.68 -11.46
C ILE A 166 22.72 -25.95 -10.87
N SER A 167 22.23 -26.40 -9.71
CA SER A 167 22.70 -27.63 -9.08
C SER A 167 22.42 -28.88 -9.92
N SER A 168 21.24 -28.93 -10.54
CA SER A 168 20.84 -30.01 -11.46
C SER A 168 21.71 -30.02 -12.72
N ILE A 169 22.03 -28.85 -13.26
CA ILE A 169 22.92 -28.71 -14.44
C ILE A 169 24.35 -29.20 -14.14
N LYS A 170 24.87 -28.89 -12.95
CA LYS A 170 26.21 -29.33 -12.54
C LYS A 170 26.33 -30.87 -12.43
N ARG A 171 25.23 -31.59 -12.28
CA ARG A 171 25.21 -33.07 -12.22
C ARG A 171 25.15 -33.72 -13.61
N LEU A 172 24.95 -32.93 -14.68
CA LEU A 172 24.88 -33.42 -16.04
C LEU A 172 26.26 -33.52 -16.65
N ALA A 173 26.57 -34.65 -17.31
CA ALA A 173 27.82 -34.86 -18.06
C ALA A 173 27.68 -34.41 -19.52
N ASN A 174 26.48 -34.34 -20.07
CA ASN A 174 26.24 -34.03 -21.47
C ASN A 174 26.12 -32.50 -21.72
N PRO A 175 27.07 -31.89 -22.48
CA PRO A 175 27.03 -30.44 -22.75
C PRO A 175 25.77 -29.95 -23.46
N ALA A 176 25.22 -30.77 -24.36
CA ALA A 176 23.98 -30.41 -25.07
C ALA A 176 22.76 -30.31 -24.14
N GLU A 177 22.65 -31.23 -23.15
CA GLU A 177 21.57 -31.19 -22.16
C GLU A 177 21.75 -30.01 -21.18
N ILE A 178 22.98 -29.67 -20.83
CA ILE A 178 23.32 -28.47 -20.04
C ILE A 178 22.83 -27.21 -20.74
N GLN A 179 23.17 -27.05 -22.01
CA GLN A 179 22.78 -25.89 -22.81
C GLN A 179 21.27 -25.79 -22.98
N LYS A 180 20.61 -26.93 -23.25
CA LYS A 180 19.14 -26.99 -23.38
C LYS A 180 18.45 -26.52 -22.10
N ARG A 181 18.84 -27.01 -20.93
CA ARG A 181 18.22 -26.60 -19.64
C ARG A 181 18.45 -25.13 -19.33
N ARG A 182 19.66 -24.61 -19.57
CA ARG A 182 19.94 -23.18 -19.44
C ARG A 182 19.06 -22.33 -20.36
N LEU A 183 18.93 -22.74 -21.62
CA LEU A 183 18.11 -22.03 -22.59
C LEU A 183 16.62 -22.02 -22.18
N ILE A 184 16.08 -23.15 -21.76
CA ILE A 184 14.69 -23.27 -21.31
C ILE A 184 14.45 -22.34 -20.09
N TRP A 185 15.35 -22.35 -19.10
CA TRP A 185 15.20 -21.50 -17.92
C TRP A 185 15.31 -20.01 -18.27
N PHE A 186 16.26 -19.65 -19.11
CA PHE A 186 16.41 -18.28 -19.59
C PHE A 186 15.21 -17.83 -20.42
N ALA A 187 14.73 -18.65 -21.35
CA ALA A 187 13.54 -18.36 -22.14
C ALA A 187 12.29 -18.17 -21.27
N PHE A 188 12.13 -19.01 -20.24
CA PHE A 188 11.04 -18.88 -19.27
C PHE A 188 11.09 -17.54 -18.53
N LEU A 189 12.25 -17.16 -17.96
CA LEU A 189 12.43 -15.90 -17.25
C LEU A 189 12.24 -14.70 -18.19
N SER A 190 12.76 -14.76 -19.41
CA SER A 190 12.56 -13.71 -20.42
C SER A 190 11.10 -13.57 -20.82
N GLY A 191 10.41 -14.68 -21.03
CA GLY A 191 8.97 -14.67 -21.32
C GLY A 191 8.16 -14.07 -20.17
N LEU A 192 8.44 -14.46 -18.94
CA LEU A 192 7.80 -13.88 -17.74
C LEU A 192 8.06 -12.36 -17.68
N PHE A 193 9.30 -11.92 -17.92
CA PHE A 193 9.64 -10.50 -17.92
C PHE A 193 8.87 -9.73 -18.99
N VAL A 194 8.78 -10.23 -20.22
CA VAL A 194 8.02 -9.61 -21.32
C VAL A 194 6.53 -9.48 -20.95
N VAL A 195 5.95 -10.54 -20.38
CA VAL A 195 4.53 -10.51 -19.94
C VAL A 195 4.30 -9.47 -18.85
N LEU A 196 5.21 -9.37 -17.88
CA LEU A 196 5.12 -8.36 -16.79
C LEU A 196 5.25 -6.93 -17.33
N VAL A 197 6.19 -6.70 -18.26
CA VAL A 197 6.35 -5.39 -18.92
C VAL A 197 5.10 -5.02 -19.72
N ALA A 198 4.55 -5.96 -20.48
CA ALA A 198 3.31 -5.74 -21.24
C ALA A 198 2.13 -5.43 -20.32
N ALA A 199 1.96 -6.18 -19.21
CA ALA A 199 0.92 -5.92 -18.22
C ALA A 199 1.07 -4.53 -17.57
N SER A 200 2.31 -4.12 -17.26
CA SER A 200 2.61 -2.80 -16.70
C SER A 200 2.34 -1.68 -17.72
N ALA A 201 2.69 -1.87 -18.98
CA ALA A 201 2.41 -0.91 -20.05
C ALA A 201 0.89 -0.70 -20.23
N VAL A 202 0.12 -1.80 -20.25
CA VAL A 202 -1.35 -1.71 -20.33
C VAL A 202 -1.93 -0.93 -19.14
N ASN A 203 -1.44 -1.17 -17.94
CA ASN A 203 -1.88 -0.43 -16.75
C ASN A 203 -1.49 1.06 -16.86
N ALA A 204 -0.28 1.39 -17.30
CA ALA A 204 0.16 2.77 -17.46
C ALA A 204 -0.71 3.54 -18.48
N VAL A 205 -1.02 2.92 -19.63
CA VAL A 205 -1.92 3.51 -20.64
C VAL A 205 -3.32 3.73 -20.04
N ARG A 206 -3.88 2.72 -19.36
CA ARG A 206 -5.21 2.83 -18.73
C ARG A 206 -5.22 3.97 -17.69
N THR A 207 -4.24 4.03 -16.81
CA THR A 207 -4.13 5.11 -15.80
C THR A 207 -3.98 6.48 -16.46
N GLY A 208 -3.19 6.58 -17.54
CA GLY A 208 -3.06 7.82 -18.31
C GLY A 208 -4.40 8.27 -18.90
N LEU A 209 -5.20 7.36 -19.44
CA LEU A 209 -6.55 7.65 -19.95
C LEU A 209 -7.50 8.07 -18.81
N GLU A 210 -7.50 7.37 -17.68
CA GLU A 210 -8.30 7.72 -16.51
C GLU A 210 -7.95 9.13 -15.99
N ILE A 211 -6.67 9.47 -15.90
CA ILE A 211 -6.21 10.81 -15.50
C ILE A 211 -6.68 11.87 -16.51
N SER A 212 -6.58 11.60 -17.81
CA SER A 212 -7.00 12.55 -18.86
C SER A 212 -8.50 12.81 -18.89
N GLN A 213 -9.31 11.87 -18.37
CA GLN A 213 -10.77 11.97 -18.28
C GLN A 213 -11.24 12.58 -16.95
N ASN A 214 -10.35 12.78 -16.00
CA ASN A 214 -10.69 13.43 -14.72
C ASN A 214 -11.08 14.90 -14.95
N ALA A 215 -11.77 15.47 -13.96
CA ALA A 215 -12.14 16.87 -13.99
C ALA A 215 -10.90 17.75 -14.21
N PRO A 216 -10.99 18.77 -15.09
CA PRO A 216 -9.86 19.65 -15.38
C PRO A 216 -9.38 20.35 -14.11
N ALA A 217 -8.06 20.55 -14.00
CA ALA A 217 -7.44 21.17 -12.82
C ALA A 217 -7.92 22.62 -12.56
N ASP A 218 -8.52 23.26 -13.55
CA ASP A 218 -9.04 24.63 -13.49
C ASP A 218 -10.54 24.73 -13.19
N ARG A 219 -11.22 23.58 -12.92
CA ARG A 219 -12.69 23.54 -12.74
C ARG A 219 -13.24 24.53 -11.73
N PHE A 220 -12.47 24.94 -10.72
CA PHE A 220 -12.88 25.89 -9.67
C PHE A 220 -12.24 27.27 -9.78
N VAL A 221 -11.47 27.58 -10.81
CA VAL A 221 -10.79 28.87 -10.97
C VAL A 221 -11.79 30.01 -10.99
N ASN A 222 -12.83 29.93 -11.81
CA ASN A 222 -13.84 30.99 -11.93
C ASN A 222 -14.61 31.24 -10.62
N ALA A 223 -15.03 30.14 -9.95
CA ALA A 223 -15.68 30.25 -8.64
C ALA A 223 -14.75 30.87 -7.59
N SER A 224 -13.48 30.50 -7.61
CA SER A 224 -12.46 31.02 -6.70
C SER A 224 -12.17 32.50 -6.94
N VAL A 225 -12.09 32.93 -8.19
CA VAL A 225 -11.96 34.36 -8.56
C VAL A 225 -13.15 35.17 -8.10
N TRP A 226 -14.36 34.67 -8.34
CA TRP A 226 -15.60 35.31 -7.90
C TRP A 226 -15.66 35.45 -6.38
N LEU A 227 -15.37 34.40 -5.64
CA LEU A 227 -15.34 34.40 -4.17
C LEU A 227 -14.35 35.44 -3.63
N LYS A 228 -13.14 35.49 -4.18
CA LYS A 228 -12.12 36.50 -3.79
C LYS A 228 -12.59 37.93 -3.98
N ALA A 229 -13.33 38.21 -5.05
CA ALA A 229 -13.79 39.55 -5.38
C ALA A 229 -15.06 39.96 -4.60
N ASN A 230 -15.91 38.99 -4.18
CA ASN A 230 -17.24 39.26 -3.63
C ASN A 230 -17.41 38.87 -2.15
N THR A 231 -16.37 38.35 -1.49
CA THR A 231 -16.44 38.01 -0.07
C THR A 231 -15.30 38.64 0.73
N PRO A 232 -15.54 39.02 2.00
CA PRO A 232 -14.45 39.45 2.88
C PRO A 232 -13.38 38.36 3.06
N ARG A 233 -12.17 38.78 3.33
CA ARG A 233 -11.08 37.84 3.66
C ARG A 233 -11.45 37.01 4.89
N HIS A 234 -11.11 35.71 4.86
CA HIS A 234 -11.41 34.72 5.89
C HIS A 234 -12.92 34.43 6.08
N SER A 235 -13.77 34.85 5.14
CA SER A 235 -15.16 34.37 5.13
C SER A 235 -15.17 32.85 5.02
N VAL A 236 -16.04 32.21 5.79
CA VAL A 236 -16.22 30.77 5.76
C VAL A 236 -17.15 30.40 4.60
N VAL A 237 -16.67 29.56 3.71
CA VAL A 237 -17.42 29.06 2.55
C VAL A 237 -17.79 27.59 2.79
N TYR A 238 -19.05 27.28 2.56
CA TYR A 238 -19.54 25.91 2.60
C TYR A 238 -19.17 25.19 1.28
N ASN A 239 -18.46 24.07 1.39
CA ASN A 239 -18.22 23.17 0.29
C ASN A 239 -18.98 21.86 0.55
N SER A 240 -19.92 21.50 -0.33
CA SER A 240 -20.79 20.33 -0.18
C SER A 240 -20.04 19.00 -0.20
N GLN A 241 -18.88 18.96 -0.84
CA GLN A 241 -18.03 17.78 -0.94
C GLN A 241 -16.65 18.11 -0.38
N TRP A 242 -16.26 17.40 0.66
CA TRP A 242 -14.96 17.60 1.31
C TRP A 242 -13.75 17.29 0.42
N ASP A 243 -13.91 16.36 -0.54
CA ASP A 243 -12.88 15.95 -1.49
C ASP A 243 -12.56 17.02 -2.54
N THR A 244 -13.41 18.02 -2.72
CA THR A 244 -13.14 19.18 -3.60
C THR A 244 -12.27 20.24 -2.93
N PHE A 245 -12.03 20.13 -1.61
CA PHE A 245 -11.21 21.08 -0.86
C PHE A 245 -9.82 21.32 -1.44
N PRO A 246 -9.04 20.30 -1.86
CA PRO A 246 -7.70 20.54 -2.41
C PRO A 246 -7.73 21.47 -3.62
N ASP A 247 -8.66 21.27 -4.54
CA ASP A 247 -8.79 22.08 -5.76
C ASP A 247 -9.24 23.52 -5.42
N LEU A 248 -10.23 23.64 -4.55
CA LEU A 248 -10.74 24.93 -4.09
C LEU A 248 -9.66 25.71 -3.34
N PHE A 249 -8.94 25.05 -2.42
CA PHE A 249 -7.88 25.67 -1.64
C PHE A 249 -6.68 26.06 -2.51
N PHE A 250 -6.31 25.25 -3.51
CA PHE A 250 -5.25 25.58 -4.45
C PHE A 250 -5.50 26.89 -5.18
N HIS A 251 -6.74 27.16 -5.57
CA HIS A 251 -7.11 28.38 -6.28
C HIS A 251 -7.52 29.53 -5.36
N ASN A 252 -7.90 29.26 -4.10
CA ASN A 252 -8.44 30.28 -3.21
C ASN A 252 -8.00 30.12 -1.75
N HIS A 253 -6.97 30.86 -1.35
CA HIS A 253 -6.50 31.00 0.04
C HIS A 253 -7.11 32.23 0.75
N HIS A 254 -8.02 32.95 0.11
CA HIS A 254 -8.69 34.13 0.66
C HIS A 254 -9.77 33.73 1.67
N ASN A 255 -10.49 32.65 1.38
CA ASN A 255 -11.58 32.14 2.17
C ASN A 255 -11.15 30.96 3.06
N LEU A 256 -11.97 30.68 4.08
CA LEU A 256 -11.90 29.47 4.90
C LEU A 256 -12.98 28.49 4.42
N TRP A 257 -12.72 27.19 4.58
CA TRP A 257 -13.61 26.14 4.10
C TRP A 257 -14.17 25.34 5.27
N VAL A 258 -15.47 25.00 5.24
CA VAL A 258 -16.15 24.25 6.33
C VAL A 258 -15.58 22.84 6.46
N ALA A 259 -15.34 22.17 5.33
CA ALA A 259 -14.76 20.83 5.35
C ALA A 259 -13.54 20.77 4.43
N GLY A 260 -12.46 20.17 4.93
CA GLY A 260 -11.23 19.99 4.18
C GLY A 260 -10.56 18.67 4.51
N LEU A 261 -9.75 18.15 3.60
CA LEU A 261 -8.91 16.95 3.68
C LEU A 261 -9.63 15.67 4.12
N ASN A 262 -10.33 15.68 5.25
CA ASN A 262 -11.10 14.54 5.75
C ASN A 262 -12.21 15.06 6.67
N ALA A 263 -13.44 14.78 6.33
CA ALA A 263 -14.63 15.21 7.07
C ALA A 263 -14.68 14.68 8.51
N ASN A 264 -14.00 13.57 8.83
CA ASN A 264 -13.91 13.02 10.17
C ASN A 264 -13.23 13.99 11.15
N PHE A 265 -12.33 14.86 10.70
CA PHE A 265 -11.72 15.87 11.57
C PHE A 265 -12.76 16.85 12.12
N THR A 266 -13.73 17.24 11.30
CA THR A 266 -14.85 18.08 11.74
C THR A 266 -15.67 17.39 12.84
N TYR A 267 -15.93 16.09 12.72
CA TYR A 267 -16.61 15.31 13.76
C TYR A 267 -15.82 15.29 15.08
N PHE A 268 -14.52 15.12 15.05
CA PHE A 268 -13.71 15.07 16.26
C PHE A 268 -13.55 16.43 16.97
N ILE A 269 -13.63 17.53 16.22
CA ILE A 269 -13.45 18.87 16.75
C ILE A 269 -14.80 19.45 17.18
N GLU A 270 -15.83 19.35 16.31
CA GLU A 270 -17.16 19.93 16.49
C GLU A 270 -18.24 18.96 15.96
N PRO A 271 -18.72 18.00 16.78
CA PRO A 271 -19.69 17.00 16.38
C PRO A 271 -21.01 17.58 15.87
N ARG A 272 -21.43 18.77 16.39
CA ARG A 272 -22.67 19.44 15.94
C ARG A 272 -22.52 19.96 14.52
N LEU A 273 -21.40 20.60 14.22
CA LEU A 273 -21.11 21.08 12.88
C LEU A 273 -21.02 19.92 11.89
N TRP A 274 -20.45 18.80 12.31
CA TRP A 274 -20.43 17.57 11.52
C TRP A 274 -21.84 17.05 11.19
N LEU A 275 -22.75 17.01 12.16
CA LEU A 275 -24.13 16.57 11.93
C LEU A 275 -24.87 17.49 10.93
N LEU A 276 -24.64 18.81 11.05
CA LEU A 276 -25.19 19.77 10.09
C LEU A 276 -24.60 19.55 8.70
N TYR A 277 -23.30 19.39 8.60
CA TYR A 277 -22.62 19.09 7.34
C TYR A 277 -23.20 17.84 6.67
N LYS A 278 -23.30 16.72 7.41
CA LYS A 278 -23.82 15.44 6.92
C LYS A 278 -25.27 15.54 6.43
N ASN A 279 -26.09 16.41 7.02
CA ASN A 279 -27.50 16.56 6.63
C ASN A 279 -27.67 17.42 5.39
N VAL A 280 -26.67 18.18 4.97
CA VAL A 280 -26.73 19.12 3.85
C VAL A 280 -25.89 18.61 2.65
N SER A 281 -24.89 17.77 2.87
CA SER A 281 -24.09 17.13 1.83
C SER A 281 -24.66 15.76 1.43
#